data_31711f9298b370078b46e27114153e09
#
_entry.id   31711f9298b370078b46e27114153e09
#
_cell.length_a   1.000
_cell.length_b   1.000
_cell.length_c   1.000
_cell.angle_alpha   90.00
_cell.angle_beta   90.00
_cell.angle_gamma   90.00
#
_symmetry.space_group_name_H-M   'P 1'
#
loop_
_entity.id
_entity.type
_entity.pdbx_description
1 polymer ?
#
loop_
_entity_poly.entity_id
_entity_poly.type
_entity_poly.pdbx_seq_one_letter_code
_entity_poly.pdbx_strand_id
1 'polypeptide(L)'
;KPVDAWVGMFIFGEEQMDFACLLYGGEATQPQKALIGSMVQGAWQDKGHFQTGFGVPLHLKLEKEKDVFTGYFKQKEGDDWKQIGNKTWTHKIKKVKKIGLGIMNNWGGKTVVFLVDSFSLEGEDVQPMAVDSAKKLATAWAELKR
;
A
#
# COMPACT_ATOMS: atom_id res chain seq x y z
N LYS A 1 -19.60 -1.33 0.03
CA LYS A 1 -19.73 -1.31 -1.44
C LYS A 1 -18.35 -1.49 -2.04
N PRO A 2 -18.19 -2.37 -3.05
CA PRO A 2 -16.93 -2.47 -3.77
C PRO A 2 -16.50 -1.12 -4.33
N VAL A 3 -15.23 -0.84 -4.28
CA VAL A 3 -14.65 0.41 -4.76
C VAL A 3 -13.92 0.11 -6.06
N ASP A 4 -14.21 0.88 -7.09
CA ASP A 4 -13.58 0.76 -8.41
C ASP A 4 -12.25 1.54 -8.42
N ALA A 5 -11.38 1.18 -7.50
CA ALA A 5 -10.10 1.81 -7.29
C ALA A 5 -9.16 0.92 -6.49
N TRP A 6 -7.88 1.24 -6.52
CA TRP A 6 -6.83 0.66 -5.72
C TRP A 6 -6.26 1.69 -4.75
N VAL A 7 -6.22 1.34 -3.47
CA VAL A 7 -5.66 2.18 -2.41
C VAL A 7 -4.63 1.42 -1.62
N GLY A 8 -3.62 2.08 -1.10
CA GLY A 8 -2.63 1.39 -0.26
C GLY A 8 -1.31 2.10 -0.10
N MET A 9 -0.28 1.29 0.16
CA MET A 9 1.08 1.72 0.46
C MET A 9 1.96 1.65 -0.77
N PHE A 10 2.86 2.63 -0.89
CA PHE A 10 3.81 2.74 -1.99
C PHE A 10 5.21 3.01 -1.46
N ILE A 11 6.20 2.35 -2.06
CA ILE A 11 7.63 2.60 -1.86
C ILE A 11 8.21 2.98 -3.22
N PHE A 12 8.59 4.24 -3.38
CA PHE A 12 9.14 4.78 -4.62
C PHE A 12 10.66 4.76 -4.62
N GLY A 13 11.23 4.41 -5.76
CA GLY A 13 12.62 4.57 -6.10
C GLY A 13 12.98 5.99 -6.54
N GLU A 14 14.13 6.15 -7.17
CA GLU A 14 14.58 7.44 -7.72
C GLU A 14 13.75 7.87 -8.92
N GLU A 15 13.38 6.93 -9.76
CA GLU A 15 12.54 7.14 -10.92
C GLU A 15 11.06 7.17 -10.50
N GLN A 16 10.31 8.15 -10.99
CA GLN A 16 8.92 8.33 -10.61
C GLN A 16 8.02 7.12 -10.94
N MET A 17 8.34 6.42 -12.04
CA MET A 17 7.61 5.23 -12.50
C MET A 17 8.29 3.94 -12.05
N ASP A 18 9.04 3.97 -10.96
CA ASP A 18 9.72 2.84 -10.36
C ASP A 18 9.31 2.72 -8.89
N PHE A 19 8.33 1.86 -8.61
CA PHE A 19 7.82 1.67 -7.27
C PHE A 19 7.32 0.24 -7.00
N ALA A 20 7.37 -0.18 -5.75
CA ALA A 20 6.64 -1.33 -5.23
C ALA A 20 5.44 -0.85 -4.41
N CYS A 21 4.39 -1.64 -4.36
CA CYS A 21 3.19 -1.30 -3.62
C CYS A 21 2.47 -2.52 -3.06
N LEU A 22 1.70 -2.26 -2.01
CA LEU A 22 0.71 -3.16 -1.46
C LEU A 22 -0.63 -2.44 -1.46
N LEU A 23 -1.55 -2.93 -2.26
CA LEU A 23 -2.82 -2.28 -2.57
C LEU A 23 -4.00 -3.13 -2.11
N TYR A 24 -5.09 -2.47 -1.75
CA TYR A 24 -6.40 -3.06 -1.55
C TYR A 24 -7.42 -2.41 -2.48
N GLY A 25 -8.27 -3.20 -3.09
CA GLY A 25 -9.31 -2.71 -3.98
C GLY A 25 -9.64 -3.67 -5.10
N GLY A 26 -9.98 -3.12 -6.25
CA GLY A 26 -10.30 -3.86 -7.46
C GLY A 26 -11.33 -3.15 -8.31
N GLU A 27 -11.90 -3.88 -9.24
CA GLU A 27 -13.03 -3.43 -10.04
C GLU A 27 -14.33 -3.65 -9.28
N ALA A 28 -15.31 -2.75 -9.46
CA ALA A 28 -16.58 -2.79 -8.72
C ALA A 28 -17.39 -4.08 -8.92
N THR A 29 -17.18 -4.77 -10.02
CA THR A 29 -17.87 -6.02 -10.39
C THR A 29 -17.17 -7.28 -9.91
N GLN A 30 -15.99 -7.16 -9.32
CA GLN A 30 -15.17 -8.29 -8.89
C GLN A 30 -14.94 -8.27 -7.37
N PRO A 31 -14.61 -9.42 -6.76
CA PRO A 31 -14.21 -9.45 -5.36
C PRO A 31 -13.04 -8.54 -5.11
N GLN A 32 -13.13 -7.76 -4.03
CA GLN A 32 -12.01 -6.94 -3.57
C GLN A 32 -10.85 -7.83 -3.15
N LYS A 33 -9.64 -7.37 -3.41
CA LYS A 33 -8.42 -8.14 -3.13
C LYS A 33 -7.30 -7.23 -2.61
N ALA A 34 -6.38 -7.81 -1.84
CA ALA A 34 -5.09 -7.22 -1.60
C ALA A 34 -4.11 -7.76 -2.63
N LEU A 35 -3.23 -6.93 -3.10
CA LEU A 35 -2.29 -7.20 -4.17
C LEU A 35 -0.94 -6.57 -3.83
N ILE A 36 0.12 -7.37 -3.99
CA ILE A 36 1.49 -6.85 -4.03
C ILE A 36 1.96 -6.82 -5.48
N GLY A 37 2.55 -5.71 -5.89
CA GLY A 37 3.04 -5.54 -7.25
C GLY A 37 4.04 -4.39 -7.34
N SER A 38 4.47 -4.11 -8.58
CA SER A 38 5.40 -3.03 -8.83
C SER A 38 5.18 -2.39 -10.20
N MET A 39 5.66 -1.18 -10.34
CA MET A 39 5.86 -0.50 -11.60
C MET A 39 7.36 -0.50 -11.92
N VAL A 40 7.73 -0.96 -13.08
CA VAL A 40 9.12 -0.99 -13.56
C VAL A 40 9.17 -0.27 -14.90
N GLN A 41 9.85 0.86 -14.96
CA GLN A 41 9.96 1.69 -16.16
C GLN A 41 8.60 1.96 -16.84
N GLY A 42 7.58 2.21 -16.04
CA GLY A 42 6.22 2.45 -16.51
C GLY A 42 5.39 1.21 -16.86
N ALA A 43 5.94 0.00 -16.74
CA ALA A 43 5.22 -1.24 -16.98
C ALA A 43 4.78 -1.88 -15.66
N TRP A 44 3.48 -2.16 -15.53
CA TRP A 44 2.91 -2.81 -14.37
C TRP A 44 3.28 -4.30 -14.28
N GLN A 45 3.64 -4.73 -13.07
CA GLN A 45 4.03 -6.10 -12.74
C GLN A 45 3.28 -6.57 -11.50
N ASP A 46 2.33 -7.50 -11.61
CA ASP A 46 1.68 -8.13 -10.44
C ASP A 46 1.84 -9.64 -10.38
N LYS A 47 1.98 -10.29 -11.52
CA LYS A 47 2.18 -11.74 -11.68
C LYS A 47 1.32 -12.61 -10.74
N GLY A 48 0.13 -12.14 -10.36
CA GLY A 48 -0.81 -12.89 -9.54
C GLY A 48 -0.48 -12.94 -8.04
N HIS A 49 0.32 -12.04 -7.52
CA HIS A 49 0.58 -11.92 -6.09
C HIS A 49 -0.58 -11.21 -5.38
N PHE A 50 -1.72 -11.89 -5.25
CA PHE A 50 -2.91 -11.34 -4.64
C PHE A 50 -3.63 -12.34 -3.74
N GLN A 51 -4.46 -11.82 -2.86
CA GLN A 51 -5.32 -12.56 -1.94
C GLN A 51 -6.73 -11.94 -1.94
N THR A 52 -7.75 -12.81 -1.90
CA THR A 52 -9.17 -12.43 -1.79
C THR A 52 -9.80 -13.02 -0.53
N GLY A 53 -11.07 -12.77 -0.31
CA GLY A 53 -11.85 -13.42 0.76
C GLY A 53 -11.83 -12.68 2.10
N PHE A 54 -11.53 -11.38 2.10
CA PHE A 54 -11.60 -10.53 3.28
C PHE A 54 -12.27 -9.19 2.95
N GLY A 55 -12.68 -8.48 3.99
CA GLY A 55 -13.29 -7.16 3.91
C GLY A 55 -12.53 -6.13 4.71
N VAL A 56 -13.15 -4.97 4.89
CA VAL A 56 -12.64 -3.90 5.74
C VAL A 56 -13.37 -3.93 7.10
N PRO A 57 -12.73 -3.54 8.21
CA PRO A 57 -11.36 -3.03 8.30
C PRO A 57 -10.31 -4.07 7.96
N LEU A 58 -9.15 -3.61 7.51
CA LEU A 58 -8.07 -4.47 7.06
C LEU A 58 -6.73 -3.87 7.49
N HIS A 59 -5.88 -4.68 8.10
CA HIS A 59 -4.51 -4.32 8.41
C HIS A 59 -3.62 -4.84 7.28
N LEU A 60 -2.78 -3.98 6.77
CA LEU A 60 -1.81 -4.31 5.72
C LEU A 60 -0.40 -3.99 6.20
N LYS A 61 0.55 -4.86 5.85
CA LYS A 61 1.97 -4.66 6.13
C LYS A 61 2.79 -4.99 4.89
N LEU A 62 3.69 -4.09 4.51
CA LEU A 62 4.65 -4.27 3.44
C LEU A 62 6.06 -4.25 4.04
N GLU A 63 6.76 -5.35 3.91
CA GLU A 63 8.16 -5.48 4.31
C GLU A 63 9.06 -5.42 3.08
N LYS A 64 10.19 -4.75 3.22
CA LYS A 64 11.27 -4.73 2.24
C LYS A 64 12.56 -5.16 2.91
N GLU A 65 13.12 -6.27 2.45
CA GLU A 65 14.46 -6.73 2.82
C GLU A 65 15.32 -6.84 1.56
N LYS A 66 16.31 -5.97 1.42
CA LYS A 66 17.10 -5.81 0.19
C LYS A 66 16.18 -5.53 -1.01
N ASP A 67 16.16 -6.43 -1.99
CA ASP A 67 15.33 -6.34 -3.20
C ASP A 67 14.02 -7.14 -3.09
N VAL A 68 13.77 -7.76 -1.93
CA VAL A 68 12.60 -8.61 -1.72
C VAL A 68 11.52 -7.84 -0.97
N PHE A 69 10.32 -7.90 -1.49
CA PHE A 69 9.11 -7.35 -0.87
C PHE A 69 8.19 -8.48 -0.47
N THR A 70 7.62 -8.36 0.72
CA THR A 70 6.63 -9.30 1.23
C THR A 70 5.43 -8.55 1.75
N GLY A 71 4.26 -8.86 1.22
CA GLY A 71 3.00 -8.29 1.65
C GLY A 71 2.28 -9.19 2.63
N TYR A 72 1.67 -8.60 3.66
CA TYR A 72 0.88 -9.31 4.65
C TYR A 72 -0.44 -8.60 4.90
N PHE A 73 -1.40 -9.36 5.39
CA PHE A 73 -2.67 -8.84 5.85
C PHE A 73 -3.15 -9.53 7.12
N LYS A 74 -4.02 -8.88 7.86
CA LYS A 74 -4.84 -9.46 8.93
C LYS A 74 -6.16 -8.70 9.04
N GLN A 75 -7.21 -9.36 9.55
CA GLN A 75 -8.54 -8.77 9.65
C GLN A 75 -8.75 -8.04 10.97
N LYS A 76 -8.17 -8.54 12.04
CA LYS A 76 -8.28 -7.97 13.38
C LYS A 76 -6.88 -7.74 13.95
N GLU A 77 -6.77 -6.81 14.87
CA GLU A 77 -5.49 -6.49 15.49
C GLU A 77 -4.81 -7.69 16.17
N GLY A 78 -5.59 -8.54 16.84
CA GLY A 78 -5.08 -9.74 17.51
C GLY A 78 -4.80 -10.94 16.60
N ASP A 79 -5.11 -10.86 15.30
CA ASP A 79 -4.87 -11.96 14.37
C ASP A 79 -3.37 -12.02 14.01
N ASP A 80 -2.91 -13.23 13.65
CA ASP A 80 -1.60 -13.42 13.05
C ASP A 80 -1.55 -12.82 11.63
N TRP A 81 -0.38 -12.31 11.27
CA TRP A 81 -0.11 -11.85 9.92
C TRP A 81 -0.10 -13.01 8.93
N LYS A 82 -0.85 -12.90 7.85
CA LYS A 82 -0.89 -13.86 6.74
C LYS A 82 -0.26 -13.24 5.51
N GLN A 83 0.65 -13.98 4.88
CA GLN A 83 1.30 -13.52 3.66
C GLN A 83 0.32 -13.48 2.50
N ILE A 84 0.43 -12.45 1.67
CA ILE A 84 -0.36 -12.30 0.45
C ILE A 84 0.30 -13.12 -0.66
N GLY A 85 -0.49 -14.03 -1.25
CA GLY A 85 -0.11 -14.75 -2.45
C GLY A 85 0.98 -15.81 -2.30
N ASN A 86 1.34 -16.26 -1.14
CA ASN A 86 2.33 -17.33 -0.89
C ASN A 86 3.74 -17.11 -1.50
N LYS A 87 4.06 -15.91 -1.96
CA LYS A 87 5.34 -15.58 -2.59
C LYS A 87 5.79 -14.19 -2.19
N THR A 88 7.11 -14.04 -2.15
CA THR A 88 7.76 -12.75 -2.10
C THR A 88 7.82 -12.14 -3.50
N TRP A 89 7.91 -10.83 -3.57
CA TRP A 89 8.07 -10.08 -4.80
C TRP A 89 9.45 -9.47 -4.88
N THR A 90 10.21 -9.76 -5.93
CA THR A 90 11.53 -9.15 -6.10
C THR A 90 11.45 -7.96 -7.04
N HIS A 91 11.87 -6.80 -6.55
CA HIS A 91 11.93 -5.57 -7.32
C HIS A 91 13.12 -4.72 -6.87
N LYS A 92 13.98 -4.38 -7.80
CA LYS A 92 15.23 -3.66 -7.52
C LYS A 92 14.99 -2.16 -7.37
N ILE A 93 14.57 -1.73 -6.20
CA ILE A 93 14.60 -0.33 -5.80
C ILE A 93 15.94 -0.05 -5.13
N LYS A 94 16.88 0.50 -5.88
CA LYS A 94 18.26 0.76 -5.41
C LYS A 94 18.29 1.74 -4.24
N LYS A 95 17.46 2.77 -4.31
CA LYS A 95 17.36 3.81 -3.28
C LYS A 95 15.89 4.20 -3.10
N VAL A 96 15.40 4.04 -1.89
CA VAL A 96 14.06 4.51 -1.53
C VAL A 96 14.07 6.03 -1.42
N LYS A 97 13.19 6.70 -2.13
CA LYS A 97 13.01 8.15 -2.11
C LYS A 97 11.78 8.60 -1.35
N LYS A 98 10.69 7.85 -1.49
CA LYS A 98 9.42 8.16 -0.84
C LYS A 98 8.72 6.90 -0.40
N ILE A 99 8.06 6.98 0.73
CA ILE A 99 7.12 5.98 1.22
C ILE A 99 5.84 6.72 1.57
N GLY A 100 4.70 6.16 1.24
CA GLY A 100 3.44 6.82 1.57
C GLY A 100 2.21 6.01 1.21
N LEU A 101 1.07 6.64 1.44
CA LEU A 101 -0.25 6.14 1.13
C LEU A 101 -0.78 6.85 -0.12
N GLY A 102 -1.57 6.15 -0.91
CA GLY A 102 -2.13 6.73 -2.12
C GLY A 102 -3.25 5.91 -2.74
N ILE A 103 -3.78 6.47 -3.82
CA ILE A 103 -4.77 5.85 -4.69
C ILE A 103 -4.12 5.64 -6.05
N MET A 104 -4.19 4.42 -6.54
CA MET A 104 -3.80 4.08 -7.90
C MET A 104 -5.05 3.60 -8.65
N ASN A 105 -5.32 4.22 -9.78
CA ASN A 105 -6.46 3.97 -10.64
C ASN A 105 -7.82 4.16 -9.94
N ASN A 106 -8.60 5.03 -10.49
CA ASN A 106 -9.99 5.27 -10.13
C ASN A 106 -10.79 5.26 -11.43
N TRP A 107 -11.10 4.07 -11.91
CA TRP A 107 -11.77 3.90 -13.20
C TRP A 107 -13.22 4.38 -13.22
N GLY A 108 -13.86 4.37 -12.04
CA GLY A 108 -15.24 4.80 -11.91
C GLY A 108 -15.45 6.32 -11.99
N GLY A 109 -14.38 7.12 -12.01
CA GLY A 109 -14.45 8.58 -12.02
C GLY A 109 -15.17 9.21 -10.81
N LYS A 110 -15.49 8.38 -9.80
CA LYS A 110 -16.17 8.81 -8.58
C LYS A 110 -15.17 9.18 -7.50
N THR A 111 -15.57 10.04 -6.58
CA THR A 111 -14.78 10.31 -5.39
C THR A 111 -14.58 9.02 -4.59
N VAL A 112 -13.34 8.64 -4.37
CA VAL A 112 -12.95 7.54 -3.51
C VAL A 112 -12.40 8.12 -2.22
N VAL A 113 -12.98 7.69 -1.10
CA VAL A 113 -12.50 8.03 0.24
C VAL A 113 -12.08 6.72 0.90
N PHE A 114 -10.84 6.67 1.34
CA PHE A 114 -10.39 5.61 2.24
C PHE A 114 -9.92 6.23 3.55
N LEU A 115 -10.27 5.56 4.63
CA LEU A 115 -9.90 5.98 5.97
C LEU A 115 -8.71 5.14 6.42
N VAL A 116 -7.75 5.81 7.00
CA VAL A 116 -6.56 5.18 7.59
C VAL A 116 -6.55 5.53 9.06
N ASP A 117 -6.71 4.52 9.90
CA ASP A 117 -6.71 4.72 11.36
C ASP A 117 -5.30 4.96 11.88
N SER A 118 -4.33 4.21 11.35
CA SER A 118 -2.93 4.37 11.72
C SER A 118 -2.02 3.99 10.56
N PHE A 119 -0.86 4.61 10.52
CA PHE A 119 0.24 4.26 9.62
C PHE A 119 1.55 4.35 10.39
N SER A 120 2.33 3.28 10.37
CA SER A 120 3.67 3.26 10.96
C SER A 120 4.72 2.88 9.92
N LEU A 121 5.91 3.39 10.10
CA LEU A 121 7.08 3.08 9.29
C LEU A 121 8.24 2.75 10.23
N GLU A 122 8.87 1.60 10.02
CA GLU A 122 9.97 1.10 10.82
C GLU A 122 11.15 0.71 9.93
N GLY A 123 12.37 0.89 10.40
CA GLY A 123 13.59 0.53 9.69
C GLY A 123 14.84 1.08 10.37
N GLU A 124 16.01 0.54 10.04
CA GLU A 124 17.29 0.95 10.67
C GLU A 124 17.60 2.44 10.47
N ASP A 125 17.26 2.99 9.31
CA ASP A 125 17.51 4.40 8.95
C ASP A 125 16.24 5.26 9.00
N VAL A 126 15.16 4.74 9.56
CA VAL A 126 13.87 5.43 9.61
C VAL A 126 13.64 5.96 11.01
N GLN A 127 13.50 7.27 11.14
CA GLN A 127 12.96 7.85 12.37
C GLN A 127 11.50 7.37 12.51
N PRO A 128 11.12 6.75 13.65
CA PRO A 128 9.75 6.27 13.83
C PRO A 128 8.75 7.40 13.59
N MET A 129 7.95 7.26 12.54
CA MET A 129 6.85 8.18 12.26
C MET A 129 5.55 7.42 12.45
N ALA A 130 4.87 7.67 13.55
CA ALA A 130 3.47 7.27 13.74
C ALA A 130 2.57 8.44 13.36
N VAL A 131 1.68 8.24 12.42
CA VAL A 131 0.61 9.18 12.12
C VAL A 131 -0.64 8.70 12.84
N ASP A 132 -0.95 9.32 13.97
CA ASP A 132 -2.21 9.10 14.67
C ASP A 132 -3.30 9.93 13.97
N SER A 133 -4.28 9.26 13.39
CA SER A 133 -5.36 9.86 12.61
C SER A 133 -6.21 10.84 13.42
N ALA A 134 -6.33 10.64 14.73
CA ALA A 134 -7.18 11.48 15.58
C ALA A 134 -6.66 12.91 15.80
N LYS A 135 -5.40 13.20 15.52
CA LYS A 135 -4.78 14.49 15.90
C LYS A 135 -3.97 15.22 14.82
N LYS A 136 -3.68 14.65 13.65
CA LYS A 136 -2.66 15.22 12.75
C LYS A 136 -3.04 15.38 11.26
N LEU A 137 -4.18 14.93 10.80
CA LEU A 137 -4.57 15.11 9.38
C LEU A 137 -4.69 16.59 8.98
N ALA A 138 -5.09 17.47 9.88
CA ALA A 138 -5.20 18.90 9.61
C ALA A 138 -3.83 19.62 9.54
N THR A 139 -2.81 19.12 10.24
CA THR A 139 -1.50 19.77 10.33
C THR A 139 -0.57 19.38 9.18
N ALA A 140 -0.61 18.13 8.73
CA ALA A 140 0.23 17.66 7.62
C ALA A 140 -0.12 18.32 6.27
N TRP A 141 -1.38 18.67 6.04
CA TRP A 141 -1.81 19.39 4.84
C TRP A 141 -1.47 20.88 4.84
N ALA A 142 -1.30 21.51 6.00
CA ALA A 142 -0.94 22.90 6.11
C ALA A 142 0.56 23.16 5.84
N GLU A 143 1.42 22.19 6.11
CA GLU A 143 2.87 22.31 5.86
C GLU A 143 3.27 22.01 4.41
N LEU A 144 2.46 21.27 3.66
CA LEU A 144 2.69 20.99 2.23
C LEU A 144 2.28 22.11 1.27
N LYS A 145 1.69 23.20 1.78
CA LYS A 145 1.24 24.35 0.99
C LYS A 145 2.13 25.61 1.14
N ARG A 146 3.31 25.47 1.70
CA ARG A 146 4.28 26.58 1.78
C ARG A 146 5.45 26.35 0.86
#